data_a5ac99a468b970eea3b33c418aac5404
#
_entry.id   a5ac99a468b970eea3b33c418aac5404
#
_cell.length_a   1.000
_cell.length_b   1.000
_cell.length_c   1.000
_cell.angle_alpha   90.00
_cell.angle_beta   90.00
_cell.angle_gamma   90.00
#
_symmetry.space_group_name_H-M   'P 1'
#
loop_
_entity.id
_entity.type
_entity.pdbx_description
1 polymer ?
#
loop_
_entity_poly.entity_id
_entity_poly.type
_entity_poly.pdbx_seq_one_letter_code
_entity_poly.pdbx_strand_id
1 'polypeptide(L)'
;MDSYDGLGVESGDGPEGPGSEQREKDASDAGQEPEPGPRSGMAGLSLPYQIVAALALSVIGLVACGQLAMVFLHVAPSNTLTKQHGEAVDEWIYPEFEQNWKLFAPNPLQQNVALHVRAEIAGPDGVRTTRWMSLSAEDGKAIRGNLFPSHVNQNELRRGWDFYLNSHDNEDRANGLRGELSERYIRRIVMLRLDGHDYGGTVRRVQVRSETRSVAAPPWSTEKISTEPSYRVLPWWTVTDADLPANAEGADK
;
A
#
# COMPACT_ATOMS: atom_id res chain seq x y z
N MET A 1 4.31 33.26 -18.22
CA MET A 1 5.68 33.54 -18.61
C MET A 1 6.32 32.19 -18.78
N ASP A 2 6.59 31.63 -19.92
CA ASP A 2 6.83 32.18 -21.24
C ASP A 2 6.31 31.26 -22.32
N SER A 3 5.81 31.91 -23.32
CA SER A 3 5.38 31.44 -24.60
C SER A 3 6.57 30.91 -25.43
N TYR A 4 6.31 29.93 -26.29
CA TYR A 4 7.02 29.80 -27.56
C TYR A 4 6.02 29.65 -28.69
N ASP A 5 5.85 30.80 -29.37
CA ASP A 5 5.36 31.01 -30.72
C ASP A 5 6.50 30.76 -31.73
N GLY A 6 6.12 30.46 -32.96
CA GLY A 6 6.98 30.80 -34.07
C GLY A 6 7.00 29.75 -35.20
N LEU A 7 6.09 29.88 -36.19
CA LEU A 7 6.35 30.34 -37.54
C LEU A 7 7.25 29.39 -38.39
N GLY A 8 6.82 28.91 -39.54
CA GLY A 8 6.76 29.63 -40.77
C GLY A 8 6.24 28.85 -41.95
N VAL A 9 5.44 29.53 -42.65
CA VAL A 9 4.95 29.33 -44.00
C VAL A 9 6.10 29.54 -44.99
N GLU A 10 6.19 28.75 -46.07
CA GLU A 10 6.57 29.34 -47.36
C GLU A 10 6.08 28.49 -48.52
N SER A 11 5.47 29.21 -49.43
CA SER A 11 4.92 28.89 -50.72
C SER A 11 6.03 28.88 -51.81
N GLY A 12 5.80 28.19 -52.89
CA GLY A 12 6.52 28.35 -54.16
C GLY A 12 5.93 27.38 -55.18
N ASP A 13 5.03 27.76 -55.90
CA ASP A 13 4.87 28.39 -57.24
C ASP A 13 5.52 27.57 -58.39
N GLY A 14 4.63 27.24 -59.39
CA GLY A 14 4.83 26.38 -60.52
C GLY A 14 5.81 26.93 -61.56
N PRO A 15 5.87 26.46 -62.85
CA PRO A 15 4.82 26.65 -63.84
C PRO A 15 4.62 25.54 -64.90
N GLU A 16 3.47 25.65 -65.54
CA GLU A 16 2.95 25.37 -66.89
C GLU A 16 3.73 24.51 -67.93
N GLY A 17 3.06 23.54 -68.48
CA GLY A 17 2.52 23.09 -69.70
C GLY A 17 3.47 22.96 -70.98
N PRO A 18 3.03 22.57 -72.18
CA PRO A 18 1.82 21.85 -72.58
C PRO A 18 2.15 20.68 -73.55
N GLY A 19 1.16 19.93 -74.02
CA GLY A 19 1.33 19.16 -75.26
C GLY A 19 0.47 17.90 -75.38
N SER A 20 -0.67 18.15 -75.99
CA SER A 20 -1.53 17.30 -76.80
C SER A 20 -0.87 16.05 -77.40
N GLU A 21 -1.55 14.90 -77.36
CA GLU A 21 -2.16 14.30 -78.52
C GLU A 21 -2.96 13.06 -78.22
N GLN A 22 -4.15 13.07 -78.76
CA GLN A 22 -5.10 11.99 -78.93
C GLN A 22 -4.51 10.72 -79.48
N ARG A 23 -4.97 9.58 -78.97
CA ARG A 23 -5.38 8.47 -79.83
C ARG A 23 -6.38 7.57 -79.11
N GLU A 24 -7.59 7.63 -79.59
CA GLU A 24 -8.61 6.57 -79.45
C GLU A 24 -7.99 5.23 -79.86
N LYS A 25 -8.27 4.21 -79.05
CA LYS A 25 -8.60 2.86 -79.54
C LYS A 25 -9.28 2.08 -78.41
N ASP A 26 -10.52 1.95 -78.63
CA ASP A 26 -11.36 0.75 -78.67
C ASP A 26 -11.17 -0.34 -77.60
N ALA A 27 -12.20 -0.44 -76.90
CA ALA A 27 -13.14 -1.57 -76.80
C ALA A 27 -12.67 -2.82 -76.02
N SER A 28 -13.54 -3.17 -75.12
CA SER A 28 -13.77 -4.48 -74.46
C SER A 28 -12.69 -5.00 -73.52
N ASP A 29 -12.83 -4.60 -72.29
CA ASP A 29 -12.57 -5.54 -71.22
C ASP A 29 -13.86 -5.74 -70.38
N ALA A 30 -14.44 -6.89 -70.69
CA ALA A 30 -15.56 -7.41 -69.92
C ALA A 30 -15.18 -7.53 -68.46
N GLY A 31 -16.07 -7.06 -67.59
CA GLY A 31 -15.92 -7.10 -66.13
C GLY A 31 -15.37 -8.43 -65.62
N GLN A 32 -14.11 -8.40 -65.23
CA GLN A 32 -13.60 -9.33 -64.24
C GLN A 32 -14.01 -8.81 -62.88
N GLU A 33 -15.08 -9.35 -62.31
CA GLU A 33 -15.31 -9.31 -60.88
C GLU A 33 -14.01 -9.76 -60.21
N PRO A 34 -13.51 -9.03 -59.19
CA PRO A 34 -12.32 -9.46 -58.45
C PRO A 34 -12.63 -10.84 -57.88
N GLU A 35 -11.87 -11.85 -58.31
CA GLU A 35 -11.94 -13.16 -57.68
C GLU A 35 -11.76 -13.00 -56.17
N PRO A 36 -12.64 -13.56 -55.35
CA PRO A 36 -12.50 -13.50 -53.88
C PRO A 36 -11.17 -14.18 -53.54
N GLY A 37 -10.20 -13.38 -53.11
CA GLY A 37 -8.90 -13.85 -52.69
C GLY A 37 -9.06 -15.00 -51.64
N PRO A 38 -8.05 -15.85 -51.50
CA PRO A 38 -8.16 -17.04 -50.63
C PRO A 38 -8.64 -16.62 -49.24
N ARG A 39 -9.82 -17.09 -48.88
CA ARG A 39 -10.40 -16.82 -47.57
C ARG A 39 -9.47 -17.37 -46.50
N SER A 40 -8.72 -16.50 -45.82
CA SER A 40 -7.80 -16.87 -44.73
C SER A 40 -8.52 -16.87 -43.40
N GLY A 41 -8.07 -17.70 -42.47
CA GLY A 41 -8.64 -17.84 -41.16
C GLY A 41 -9.90 -18.72 -41.13
N MET A 42 -10.82 -18.45 -40.18
CA MET A 42 -12.04 -19.26 -39.99
C MET A 42 -12.95 -19.30 -41.23
N ALA A 43 -12.94 -18.27 -42.08
CA ALA A 43 -13.72 -18.22 -43.31
C ALA A 43 -13.21 -19.18 -44.42
N GLY A 44 -11.99 -19.69 -44.28
CA GLY A 44 -11.42 -20.71 -45.16
C GLY A 44 -11.77 -22.15 -44.82
N LEU A 45 -12.38 -22.39 -43.63
CA LEU A 45 -12.81 -23.72 -43.19
C LEU A 45 -14.11 -24.12 -43.88
N SER A 46 -14.35 -25.42 -44.05
CA SER A 46 -15.66 -25.89 -44.48
C SER A 46 -16.74 -25.57 -43.44
N LEU A 47 -17.99 -25.44 -43.88
CA LEU A 47 -19.13 -25.00 -43.07
C LEU A 47 -19.29 -25.76 -41.74
N PRO A 48 -19.14 -27.08 -41.67
CA PRO A 48 -19.24 -27.81 -40.38
C PRO A 48 -18.14 -27.40 -39.38
N TYR A 49 -16.92 -27.17 -39.87
CA TYR A 49 -15.81 -26.71 -39.02
C TYR A 49 -15.97 -25.23 -38.55
N GLN A 50 -16.59 -24.39 -39.38
CA GLN A 50 -16.95 -23.02 -38.96
C GLN A 50 -17.99 -23.05 -37.82
N ILE A 51 -18.99 -23.92 -37.92
CA ILE A 51 -19.99 -24.03 -36.88
C ILE A 51 -19.36 -24.56 -35.58
N VAL A 52 -18.50 -25.57 -35.66
CA VAL A 52 -17.81 -26.12 -34.48
C VAL A 52 -16.89 -25.04 -33.86
N ALA A 53 -16.13 -24.29 -34.65
CA ALA A 53 -15.28 -23.21 -34.17
C ALA A 53 -16.08 -22.08 -33.53
N ALA A 54 -17.21 -21.69 -34.12
CA ALA A 54 -18.11 -20.67 -33.57
C ALA A 54 -18.71 -21.12 -32.22
N LEU A 55 -19.14 -22.38 -32.13
CA LEU A 55 -19.66 -22.95 -30.86
C LEU A 55 -18.57 -23.01 -29.79
N ALA A 56 -17.36 -23.46 -30.14
CA ALA A 56 -16.23 -23.51 -29.22
C ALA A 56 -15.86 -22.11 -28.69
N LEU A 57 -15.79 -21.10 -29.56
CA LEU A 57 -15.53 -19.71 -29.17
C LEU A 57 -16.65 -19.13 -28.31
N SER A 58 -17.90 -19.49 -28.61
CA SER A 58 -19.04 -19.06 -27.79
C SER A 58 -18.97 -19.64 -26.38
N VAL A 59 -18.63 -20.91 -26.23
CA VAL A 59 -18.46 -21.56 -24.93
C VAL A 59 -17.29 -20.93 -24.17
N ILE A 60 -16.15 -20.73 -24.83
CA ILE A 60 -14.98 -20.08 -24.20
C ILE A 60 -15.35 -18.66 -23.74
N GLY A 61 -16.06 -17.91 -24.59
CA GLY A 61 -16.53 -16.56 -24.25
C GLY A 61 -17.45 -16.54 -23.05
N LEU A 62 -18.39 -17.47 -22.97
CA LEU A 62 -19.32 -17.60 -21.81
C LEU A 62 -18.56 -17.94 -20.52
N VAL A 63 -17.61 -18.88 -20.58
CA VAL A 63 -16.78 -19.26 -19.43
C VAL A 63 -15.93 -18.06 -18.97
N ALA A 64 -15.29 -17.35 -19.90
CA ALA A 64 -14.49 -16.18 -19.61
C ALA A 64 -15.34 -15.05 -18.99
N CYS A 65 -16.53 -14.79 -19.50
CA CYS A 65 -17.46 -13.81 -18.93
C CYS A 65 -17.91 -14.22 -17.53
N GLY A 66 -18.22 -15.50 -17.31
CA GLY A 66 -18.57 -16.04 -16.00
C GLY A 66 -17.43 -15.87 -14.98
N GLN A 67 -16.21 -16.19 -15.38
CA GLN A 67 -15.02 -16.00 -14.55
C GLN A 67 -14.80 -14.53 -14.17
N LEU A 68 -14.87 -13.63 -15.15
CA LEU A 68 -14.74 -12.19 -14.89
C LEU A 68 -15.83 -11.65 -13.97
N ALA A 69 -17.07 -12.15 -14.13
CA ALA A 69 -18.18 -11.78 -13.26
C ALA A 69 -17.96 -12.26 -11.81
N MET A 70 -17.46 -13.48 -11.60
CA MET A 70 -17.16 -14.01 -10.26
C MET A 70 -16.03 -13.23 -9.59
N VAL A 71 -14.92 -12.95 -10.31
CA VAL A 71 -13.83 -12.12 -9.80
C VAL A 71 -14.32 -10.72 -9.47
N PHE A 72 -15.14 -10.11 -10.32
CA PHE A 72 -15.72 -8.81 -10.06
C PHE A 72 -16.60 -8.79 -8.79
N LEU A 73 -17.49 -9.78 -8.63
CA LEU A 73 -18.34 -9.90 -7.45
C LEU A 73 -17.53 -10.10 -6.16
N HIS A 74 -16.41 -10.81 -6.23
CA HIS A 74 -15.52 -11.03 -5.09
C HIS A 74 -14.80 -9.74 -4.65
N VAL A 75 -14.35 -8.92 -5.61
CA VAL A 75 -13.60 -7.67 -5.33
C VAL A 75 -14.51 -6.48 -5.06
N ALA A 76 -15.72 -6.47 -5.63
CA ALA A 76 -16.66 -5.36 -5.51
C ALA A 76 -17.12 -5.16 -4.05
N PRO A 77 -17.48 -3.92 -3.67
CA PRO A 77 -18.13 -3.69 -2.38
C PRO A 77 -19.37 -4.57 -2.22
N SER A 78 -19.65 -4.98 -0.98
CA SER A 78 -20.79 -5.88 -0.69
C SER A 78 -22.10 -5.30 -1.23
N ASN A 79 -22.74 -6.05 -2.10
CA ASN A 79 -24.01 -5.74 -2.76
C ASN A 79 -25.05 -6.81 -2.49
N THR A 80 -26.26 -6.66 -3.04
CA THR A 80 -27.35 -7.61 -2.80
C THR A 80 -27.01 -9.02 -3.26
N LEU A 81 -26.28 -9.17 -4.39
CA LEU A 81 -25.90 -10.47 -4.92
C LEU A 81 -24.86 -11.16 -4.05
N THR A 82 -23.82 -10.41 -3.63
CA THR A 82 -22.77 -10.95 -2.75
C THR A 82 -23.28 -11.27 -1.35
N LYS A 83 -24.32 -10.56 -0.87
CA LYS A 83 -24.98 -10.91 0.40
C LYS A 83 -25.81 -12.19 0.33
N GLN A 84 -26.36 -12.50 -0.83
CA GLN A 84 -27.18 -13.72 -1.03
C GLN A 84 -26.37 -14.93 -1.46
N HIS A 85 -25.31 -14.73 -2.23
CA HIS A 85 -24.54 -15.80 -2.89
C HIS A 85 -23.03 -15.72 -2.60
N GLY A 86 -22.62 -15.01 -1.53
CA GLY A 86 -21.22 -14.79 -1.20
C GLY A 86 -20.44 -16.08 -1.02
N GLU A 87 -21.03 -17.06 -0.35
CA GLU A 87 -20.42 -18.38 -0.14
C GLU A 87 -20.08 -19.07 -1.48
N ALA A 88 -20.99 -19.07 -2.44
CA ALA A 88 -20.75 -19.64 -3.77
C ALA A 88 -19.70 -18.87 -4.58
N VAL A 89 -19.62 -17.53 -4.42
CA VAL A 89 -18.60 -16.71 -5.04
C VAL A 89 -17.24 -17.00 -4.43
N ASP A 90 -17.17 -17.10 -3.10
CA ASP A 90 -15.93 -17.41 -2.39
C ASP A 90 -15.44 -18.83 -2.68
N GLU A 91 -16.32 -19.82 -2.69
CA GLU A 91 -15.98 -21.20 -3.05
C GLU A 91 -15.43 -21.32 -4.47
N TRP A 92 -15.93 -20.49 -5.40
CA TRP A 92 -15.42 -20.44 -6.78
C TRP A 92 -14.06 -19.77 -6.89
N ILE A 93 -13.82 -18.73 -6.08
CA ILE A 93 -12.61 -17.89 -6.18
C ILE A 93 -11.44 -18.48 -5.38
N TYR A 94 -11.72 -19.05 -4.18
CA TYR A 94 -10.66 -19.59 -3.31
C TYR A 94 -10.31 -21.04 -3.68
N PRO A 95 -9.03 -21.41 -3.59
CA PRO A 95 -7.87 -20.55 -3.33
C PRO A 95 -7.22 -19.97 -4.60
N GLU A 96 -7.60 -20.45 -5.80
CA GLU A 96 -6.79 -20.26 -7.03
C GLU A 96 -6.92 -18.86 -7.63
N PHE A 97 -8.07 -18.20 -7.43
CA PHE A 97 -8.39 -16.91 -8.07
C PHE A 97 -8.50 -15.76 -7.07
N GLU A 98 -8.07 -15.94 -5.83
CA GLU A 98 -8.14 -14.91 -4.80
C GLU A 98 -7.44 -13.62 -5.24
N GLN A 99 -8.16 -12.49 -5.16
CA GLN A 99 -7.63 -11.17 -5.45
C GLN A 99 -7.41 -10.40 -4.16
N ASN A 100 -6.23 -10.54 -3.57
CA ASN A 100 -5.86 -9.80 -2.36
C ASN A 100 -5.03 -8.55 -2.69
N TRP A 101 -5.69 -7.47 -3.05
CA TRP A 101 -5.06 -6.19 -3.38
C TRP A 101 -4.55 -5.43 -2.15
N LYS A 102 -4.90 -5.82 -0.94
CA LYS A 102 -4.44 -5.17 0.31
C LYS A 102 -2.93 -5.23 0.48
N LEU A 103 -2.27 -6.20 -0.14
CA LEU A 103 -0.81 -6.31 -0.12
C LEU A 103 -0.14 -5.17 -0.91
N PHE A 104 -0.73 -4.77 -2.04
CA PHE A 104 -0.17 -3.78 -2.97
C PHE A 104 -0.76 -2.39 -2.77
N ALA A 105 -1.99 -2.31 -2.32
CA ALA A 105 -2.71 -1.07 -2.06
C ALA A 105 -3.42 -1.15 -0.70
N PRO A 106 -2.67 -1.15 0.41
CA PRO A 106 -3.29 -1.12 1.74
C PRO A 106 -4.10 0.17 1.90
N ASN A 107 -5.18 0.08 2.68
CA ASN A 107 -5.96 1.28 2.99
C ASN A 107 -5.03 2.36 3.56
N PRO A 108 -5.14 3.62 3.10
CA PRO A 108 -4.31 4.69 3.60
C PRO A 108 -4.53 4.86 5.11
N LEU A 109 -3.45 5.10 5.83
CA LEU A 109 -3.50 5.37 7.26
C LEU A 109 -4.20 6.71 7.49
N GLN A 110 -5.26 6.68 8.27
CA GLN A 110 -6.04 7.88 8.61
C GLN A 110 -5.58 8.51 9.93
N GLN A 111 -4.62 7.91 10.61
CA GLN A 111 -4.11 8.37 11.89
C GLN A 111 -2.59 8.34 11.92
N ASN A 112 -2.02 9.37 12.53
CA ASN A 112 -0.62 9.40 12.92
C ASN A 112 -0.51 8.95 14.36
N VAL A 113 0.35 7.96 14.62
CA VAL A 113 0.63 7.48 15.96
C VAL A 113 2.06 7.82 16.33
N ALA A 114 2.27 8.50 17.45
CA ALA A 114 3.57 8.80 18.00
C ALA A 114 3.71 8.15 19.39
N LEU A 115 4.84 7.47 19.61
CA LEU A 115 5.16 6.86 20.89
C LEU A 115 6.09 7.73 21.70
N HIS A 116 5.73 7.91 22.97
CA HIS A 116 6.49 8.64 23.96
C HIS A 116 6.83 7.72 25.11
N VAL A 117 7.97 7.95 25.71
CA VAL A 117 8.43 7.25 26.90
C VAL A 117 8.84 8.22 27.98
N ARG A 118 8.64 7.84 29.24
CA ARG A 118 9.31 8.42 30.40
C ARG A 118 9.86 7.32 31.29
N ALA A 119 10.90 7.62 32.01
CA ALA A 119 11.61 6.68 32.84
C ALA A 119 11.71 7.18 34.30
N GLU A 120 11.71 6.24 35.21
CA GLU A 120 12.06 6.45 36.60
C GLU A 120 13.52 6.03 36.80
N ILE A 121 14.34 7.00 37.18
CA ILE A 121 15.78 6.86 37.32
C ILE A 121 16.17 6.86 38.80
N ALA A 122 16.88 5.85 39.23
CA ALA A 122 17.54 5.80 40.54
C ALA A 122 18.96 6.36 40.42
N GLY A 123 19.19 7.54 40.96
CA GLY A 123 20.48 8.20 41.00
C GLY A 123 20.97 8.43 42.42
N PRO A 124 22.15 9.05 42.60
CA PRO A 124 22.74 9.33 43.91
C PRO A 124 21.82 10.19 44.81
N ASP A 125 21.06 11.11 44.21
CA ASP A 125 20.19 12.03 44.88
C ASP A 125 18.76 11.48 45.11
N GLY A 126 18.55 10.18 44.83
CA GLY A 126 17.27 9.52 44.98
C GLY A 126 16.62 9.16 43.63
N VAL A 127 15.32 8.90 43.67
CA VAL A 127 14.52 8.47 42.51
C VAL A 127 13.85 9.67 41.87
N ARG A 128 14.02 9.84 40.56
CA ARG A 128 13.39 10.90 39.79
C ARG A 128 12.72 10.38 38.54
N THR A 129 11.65 11.03 38.11
CA THR A 129 10.96 10.71 36.82
C THR A 129 11.37 11.70 35.76
N THR A 130 11.72 11.21 34.58
CA THR A 130 12.04 12.05 33.41
C THR A 130 10.77 12.71 32.84
N ARG A 131 10.97 13.72 31.98
CA ARG A 131 9.89 14.21 31.12
C ARG A 131 9.57 13.17 30.03
N TRP A 132 8.41 13.34 29.41
CA TRP A 132 8.05 12.55 28.23
C TRP A 132 9.00 12.88 27.07
N MET A 133 9.61 11.84 26.51
CA MET A 133 10.48 11.90 25.31
C MET A 133 9.74 11.20 24.17
N SER A 134 9.77 11.78 22.97
CA SER A 134 9.10 11.20 21.81
C SER A 134 10.08 10.36 21.01
N LEU A 135 9.97 9.04 21.09
CA LEU A 135 10.78 8.11 20.29
C LEU A 135 10.48 8.26 18.80
N SER A 136 9.21 8.45 18.45
CA SER A 136 8.83 8.69 17.04
C SER A 136 9.41 9.98 16.46
N ALA A 137 9.59 11.03 17.30
CA ALA A 137 10.23 12.26 16.84
C ALA A 137 11.74 12.10 16.66
N GLU A 138 12.38 11.26 17.48
CA GLU A 138 13.80 10.91 17.33
C GLU A 138 14.04 10.15 16.03
N ASP A 139 13.22 9.13 15.74
CA ASP A 139 13.27 8.41 14.48
C ASP A 139 13.05 9.34 13.28
N GLY A 140 12.07 10.23 13.38
CA GLY A 140 11.78 11.24 12.34
C GLY A 140 12.95 12.19 12.10
N LYS A 141 13.70 12.58 13.15
CA LYS A 141 14.91 13.41 13.02
C LYS A 141 16.05 12.66 12.34
N ALA A 142 16.24 11.38 12.67
CA ALA A 142 17.28 10.54 12.07
C ALA A 142 17.05 10.29 10.57
N ILE A 143 15.80 10.32 10.12
CA ILE A 143 15.41 10.11 8.74
C ILE A 143 15.46 11.43 7.93
N ARG A 144 14.98 12.52 8.52
CA ARG A 144 14.79 13.78 7.82
C ARG A 144 16.12 14.42 7.41
N GLY A 145 16.27 14.66 6.11
CA GLY A 145 17.48 15.28 5.55
C GLY A 145 18.68 14.34 5.42
N ASN A 146 18.51 13.06 5.74
CA ASN A 146 19.53 12.06 5.54
C ASN A 146 19.51 11.58 4.08
N LEU A 147 20.67 11.57 3.43
CA LEU A 147 20.82 11.09 2.04
C LEU A 147 20.59 9.58 1.92
N PHE A 148 20.86 8.83 2.99
CA PHE A 148 20.65 7.37 3.09
C PHE A 148 19.83 7.05 4.34
N PRO A 149 18.52 7.40 4.36
CA PRO A 149 17.72 7.24 5.55
C PRO A 149 17.47 5.76 5.88
N SER A 150 17.65 5.40 7.15
CA SER A 150 17.27 4.09 7.66
C SER A 150 15.91 4.19 8.36
N HIS A 151 14.94 3.38 7.94
CA HIS A 151 13.62 3.29 8.56
C HIS A 151 13.50 2.12 9.55
N VAL A 152 14.61 1.45 9.86
CA VAL A 152 14.62 0.26 10.75
C VAL A 152 14.00 0.58 12.11
N ASN A 153 14.49 1.62 12.74
CA ASN A 153 14.03 2.03 14.07
C ASN A 153 12.55 2.41 14.09
N GLN A 154 12.13 3.21 13.13
CA GLN A 154 10.73 3.61 12.96
C GLN A 154 9.81 2.38 12.75
N ASN A 155 10.23 1.45 11.89
CA ASN A 155 9.46 0.24 11.62
C ASN A 155 9.44 -0.71 12.82
N GLU A 156 10.54 -0.84 13.55
CA GLU A 156 10.62 -1.64 14.77
C GLU A 156 9.65 -1.12 15.83
N LEU A 157 9.67 0.19 16.09
CA LEU A 157 8.79 0.86 17.05
C LEU A 157 7.31 0.69 16.65
N ARG A 158 6.98 0.88 15.37
CA ARG A 158 5.63 0.70 14.86
C ARG A 158 5.16 -0.74 15.01
N ARG A 159 5.98 -1.71 14.62
CA ARG A 159 5.64 -3.14 14.75
C ARG A 159 5.50 -3.57 16.20
N GLY A 160 6.35 -3.05 17.08
CA GLY A 160 6.23 -3.27 18.51
C GLY A 160 4.90 -2.77 19.06
N TRP A 161 4.48 -1.58 18.64
CA TRP A 161 3.20 -1.01 19.03
C TRP A 161 2.01 -1.79 18.47
N ASP A 162 2.04 -2.15 17.18
CA ASP A 162 1.00 -2.97 16.56
C ASP A 162 0.88 -4.34 17.25
N PHE A 163 2.02 -4.94 17.64
CA PHE A 163 2.03 -6.19 18.38
C PHE A 163 1.37 -6.04 19.75
N TYR A 164 1.65 -4.94 20.46
CA TYR A 164 1.00 -4.62 21.74
C TYR A 164 -0.51 -4.49 21.57
N LEU A 165 -0.97 -3.66 20.65
CA LEU A 165 -2.40 -3.44 20.41
C LEU A 165 -3.15 -4.72 20.05
N ASN A 166 -2.52 -5.62 19.27
CA ASN A 166 -3.12 -6.90 18.86
C ASN A 166 -3.07 -7.98 19.94
N SER A 167 -2.43 -7.72 21.08
CA SER A 167 -2.23 -8.69 22.17
C SER A 167 -2.73 -8.20 23.53
N HIS A 168 -3.37 -7.03 23.56
CA HIS A 168 -4.00 -6.44 24.76
C HIS A 168 -5.42 -6.01 24.47
N ASP A 169 -6.24 -5.97 25.51
CA ASP A 169 -7.59 -5.39 25.42
C ASP A 169 -7.58 -3.86 25.62
N ASN A 170 -8.77 -3.26 25.63
CA ASN A 170 -8.91 -1.82 25.79
C ASN A 170 -8.54 -1.32 27.20
N GLU A 171 -8.45 -2.20 28.18
CA GLU A 171 -8.05 -1.95 29.57
C GLU A 171 -6.57 -2.27 29.81
N ASP A 172 -5.77 -2.42 28.75
CA ASP A 172 -4.34 -2.77 28.78
C ASP A 172 -4.03 -4.11 29.46
N ARG A 173 -4.98 -5.05 29.48
CA ARG A 173 -4.75 -6.39 30.03
C ARG A 173 -4.16 -7.30 28.94
N ALA A 174 -3.07 -7.97 29.31
CA ALA A 174 -2.39 -8.90 28.40
C ALA A 174 -3.28 -10.10 28.05
N ASN A 175 -3.36 -10.44 26.77
CA ASN A 175 -4.03 -11.64 26.30
C ASN A 175 -3.03 -12.82 26.29
N GLY A 176 -2.86 -13.43 27.45
CA GLY A 176 -1.97 -14.56 27.66
C GLY A 176 -0.50 -14.25 27.38
N LEU A 177 0.29 -15.29 27.11
CA LEU A 177 1.74 -15.21 26.85
C LEU A 177 2.10 -14.20 25.75
N ARG A 178 1.23 -14.04 24.75
CA ARG A 178 1.46 -13.12 23.65
C ARG A 178 1.47 -11.66 24.09
N GLY A 179 0.62 -11.30 25.04
CA GLY A 179 0.60 -9.98 25.67
C GLY A 179 1.89 -9.71 26.45
N GLU A 180 2.31 -10.64 27.30
CA GLU A 180 3.56 -10.53 28.03
C GLU A 180 4.79 -10.37 27.14
N LEU A 181 4.83 -11.11 26.01
CA LEU A 181 5.90 -11.02 25.03
C LEU A 181 5.91 -9.63 24.34
N SER A 182 4.77 -9.06 24.02
CA SER A 182 4.69 -7.75 23.40
C SER A 182 5.11 -6.63 24.34
N GLU A 183 4.76 -6.70 25.63
CA GLU A 183 5.26 -5.78 26.65
C GLU A 183 6.78 -5.82 26.76
N ARG A 184 7.33 -7.02 26.86
CA ARG A 184 8.80 -7.23 26.88
C ARG A 184 9.47 -6.68 25.65
N TYR A 185 8.86 -6.87 24.48
CA TYR A 185 9.40 -6.39 23.22
C TYR A 185 9.47 -4.86 23.18
N ILE A 186 8.39 -4.16 23.54
CA ILE A 186 8.39 -2.70 23.64
C ILE A 186 9.39 -2.22 24.69
N ARG A 187 9.43 -2.86 25.86
CA ARG A 187 10.34 -2.49 26.93
C ARG A 187 11.80 -2.56 26.49
N ARG A 188 12.18 -3.61 25.76
CA ARG A 188 13.52 -3.73 25.17
C ARG A 188 13.82 -2.65 24.13
N ILE A 189 12.87 -2.32 23.25
CA ILE A 189 13.03 -1.20 22.31
C ILE A 189 13.27 0.09 23.09
N VAL A 190 12.47 0.35 24.11
CA VAL A 190 12.62 1.55 24.96
C VAL A 190 14.00 1.59 25.61
N MET A 191 14.45 0.48 26.20
CA MET A 191 15.76 0.42 26.85
C MET A 191 16.91 0.65 25.88
N LEU A 192 16.85 0.08 24.66
CA LEU A 192 17.82 0.35 23.59
C LEU A 192 17.92 1.83 23.23
N ARG A 193 16.78 2.56 23.26
CA ARG A 193 16.76 4.00 22.96
C ARG A 193 17.27 4.82 24.11
N LEU A 194 16.95 4.42 25.34
CA LEU A 194 17.41 5.13 26.54
C LEU A 194 18.90 4.93 26.82
N ASP A 195 19.48 3.79 26.41
CA ASP A 195 20.90 3.47 26.61
C ASP A 195 21.84 4.49 25.94
N GLY A 196 21.41 5.12 24.86
CA GLY A 196 22.14 6.20 24.19
C GLY A 196 22.20 7.53 24.96
N HIS A 197 21.56 7.63 26.15
CA HIS A 197 21.46 8.86 26.93
C HIS A 197 21.98 8.66 28.35
N ASP A 198 22.84 9.54 28.82
CA ASP A 198 23.28 9.55 30.22
C ASP A 198 22.21 10.26 31.09
N TYR A 199 21.54 9.47 31.92
CA TYR A 199 20.55 9.98 32.88
C TYR A 199 21.12 10.16 34.30
N GLY A 200 22.40 9.91 34.52
CA GLY A 200 23.05 10.02 35.83
C GLY A 200 22.50 9.02 36.85
N GLY A 201 22.11 7.84 36.42
CA GLY A 201 21.57 6.78 37.27
C GLY A 201 20.95 5.62 36.48
N THR A 202 20.44 4.62 37.18
CA THR A 202 19.87 3.41 36.59
C THR A 202 18.37 3.54 36.34
N VAL A 203 17.91 3.15 35.17
CA VAL A 203 16.49 3.07 34.82
C VAL A 203 15.84 1.92 35.59
N ARG A 204 14.88 2.23 36.45
CA ARG A 204 14.15 1.22 37.24
C ARG A 204 12.82 0.82 36.59
N ARG A 205 12.08 1.80 36.13
CA ARG A 205 10.79 1.60 35.50
C ARG A 205 10.65 2.52 34.29
N VAL A 206 9.90 2.04 33.31
CA VAL A 206 9.54 2.83 32.14
C VAL A 206 8.03 2.90 32.00
N GLN A 207 7.55 3.98 31.44
CA GLN A 207 6.15 4.16 31.10
C GLN A 207 6.05 4.65 29.67
N VAL A 208 5.19 4.01 28.88
CA VAL A 208 4.95 4.34 27.47
C VAL A 208 3.59 4.98 27.33
N ARG A 209 3.45 5.93 26.45
CA ARG A 209 2.15 6.42 25.98
C ARG A 209 2.15 6.55 24.47
N SER A 210 1.01 6.29 23.86
CA SER A 210 0.78 6.70 22.47
C SER A 210 0.04 8.03 22.42
N GLU A 211 0.40 8.82 21.44
CA GLU A 211 -0.36 9.98 20.96
C GLU A 211 -0.91 9.63 19.60
N THR A 212 -2.22 9.62 19.45
CA THR A 212 -2.91 9.35 18.20
C THR A 212 -3.57 10.62 17.71
N ARG A 213 -3.31 10.99 16.48
CA ARG A 213 -3.85 12.19 15.85
C ARG A 213 -4.40 11.83 14.46
N SER A 214 -5.65 12.15 14.19
CA SER A 214 -6.22 11.94 12.86
C SER A 214 -5.55 12.83 11.81
N VAL A 215 -5.43 12.33 10.61
CA VAL A 215 -4.98 13.10 9.46
C VAL A 215 -6.10 14.08 9.07
N ALA A 216 -5.75 15.34 8.85
CA ALA A 216 -6.72 16.35 8.43
C ALA A 216 -7.37 15.97 7.10
N ALA A 217 -8.64 16.32 6.93
CA ALA A 217 -9.29 16.19 5.63
C ALA A 217 -8.55 17.02 4.57
N PRO A 218 -8.47 16.54 3.32
CA PRO A 218 -7.84 17.30 2.25
C PRO A 218 -8.63 18.58 1.95
N PRO A 219 -7.98 19.66 1.39
CA PRO A 219 -8.58 20.96 1.22
C PRO A 219 -9.88 21.00 0.36
N TRP A 220 -10.05 19.99 -0.49
CA TRP A 220 -11.22 19.84 -1.36
C TRP A 220 -12.38 19.06 -0.71
N SER A 221 -12.16 18.46 0.48
CA SER A 221 -13.19 17.70 1.20
C SER A 221 -14.02 18.61 2.10
N THR A 222 -15.30 18.31 2.22
CA THR A 222 -16.21 18.95 3.18
C THR A 222 -16.24 18.24 4.53
N GLU A 223 -15.48 17.17 4.68
CA GLU A 223 -15.42 16.36 5.89
C GLU A 223 -14.74 17.12 7.03
N LYS A 224 -15.33 17.08 8.22
CA LYS A 224 -14.77 17.69 9.43
C LYS A 224 -14.15 16.62 10.30
N ILE A 225 -12.80 16.51 10.26
CA ILE A 225 -12.04 15.57 11.06
C ILE A 225 -11.37 16.33 12.20
N SER A 226 -11.60 15.90 13.45
CA SER A 226 -10.84 16.44 14.57
C SER A 226 -9.40 15.95 14.51
N THR A 227 -8.46 16.89 14.54
CA THR A 227 -7.01 16.63 14.59
C THR A 227 -6.44 16.77 15.99
N GLU A 228 -7.30 16.87 17.01
CA GLU A 228 -6.86 16.92 18.41
C GLU A 228 -6.19 15.58 18.79
N PRO A 229 -5.07 15.63 19.53
CA PRO A 229 -4.40 14.43 19.96
C PRO A 229 -5.19 13.70 21.04
N SER A 230 -5.30 12.39 20.91
CA SER A 230 -5.73 11.53 22.00
C SER A 230 -4.55 10.74 22.55
N TYR A 231 -4.55 10.49 23.86
CA TYR A 231 -3.44 9.82 24.54
C TYR A 231 -3.91 8.54 25.22
N ARG A 232 -3.19 7.44 24.99
CA ARG A 232 -3.30 6.20 25.75
C ARG A 232 -2.02 6.03 26.56
N VAL A 233 -2.11 6.03 27.89
CA VAL A 233 -0.97 5.94 28.81
C VAL A 233 -0.96 4.55 29.42
N LEU A 234 0.09 3.79 29.18
CA LEU A 234 0.25 2.43 29.68
C LEU A 234 0.67 2.39 31.15
N PRO A 235 0.50 1.27 31.84
CA PRO A 235 1.03 1.06 33.18
C PRO A 235 2.56 1.24 33.22
N TRP A 236 3.10 1.44 34.43
CA TRP A 236 4.53 1.43 34.66
C TRP A 236 5.06 0.01 34.60
N TRP A 237 6.07 -0.21 33.78
CA TRP A 237 6.76 -1.49 33.67
C TRP A 237 8.10 -1.45 34.37
N THR A 238 8.36 -2.44 35.23
CA THR A 238 9.68 -2.62 35.85
C THR A 238 10.65 -3.13 34.82
N VAL A 239 11.84 -2.52 34.76
CA VAL A 239 12.95 -2.97 33.91
C VAL A 239 13.66 -4.12 34.59
N THR A 240 13.98 -5.15 33.83
CA THR A 240 14.72 -6.33 34.26
C THR A 240 16.01 -6.45 33.46
N ASP A 241 16.96 -7.25 33.95
CA ASP A 241 18.25 -7.48 33.27
C ASP A 241 18.03 -8.02 31.84
N ALA A 242 16.97 -8.80 31.62
CA ALA A 242 16.60 -9.30 30.29
C ALA A 242 16.15 -8.20 29.30
N ASP A 243 15.85 -7.00 29.76
CA ASP A 243 15.45 -5.86 28.95
C ASP A 243 16.64 -4.98 28.56
N LEU A 244 17.80 -5.20 29.18
CA LEU A 244 19.01 -4.41 28.94
C LEU A 244 19.70 -4.85 27.63
N PRO A 245 20.36 -3.92 26.91
CA PRO A 245 21.21 -4.27 25.79
C PRO A 245 22.37 -5.21 26.22
N ALA A 246 22.73 -6.15 25.37
CA ALA A 246 23.80 -7.13 25.66
C ALA A 246 25.17 -6.49 26.01
N ASN A 247 25.36 -5.22 25.69
CA ASN A 247 26.60 -4.47 25.98
C ASN A 247 26.60 -3.83 27.37
N ALA A 248 25.46 -3.80 28.09
CA ALA A 248 25.37 -3.22 29.43
C ALA A 248 25.94 -4.12 30.51
N GLU A 249 26.05 -5.44 30.27
CA GLU A 249 26.65 -6.41 31.21
C GLU A 249 28.17 -6.25 31.39
N GLY A 250 28.85 -5.45 30.56
CA GLY A 250 30.32 -5.28 30.58
C GLY A 250 30.81 -4.03 31.34
N ALA A 251 29.91 -3.12 31.78
CA ALA A 251 30.33 -1.85 32.35
C ALA A 251 30.59 -1.87 33.88
N ASP A 252 30.30 -2.98 34.54
CA ASP A 252 30.45 -3.13 36.00
C ASP A 252 31.54 -4.18 36.39
N LYS A 253 32.66 -4.22 35.66
CA LYS A 253 33.84 -5.01 36.05
C LYS A 253 35.09 -4.16 36.06
#